data_122ceacf3eb9cfe027f13b11de981ea0
#
_entry.id   122ceacf3eb9cfe027f13b11de981ea0
#
_cell.length_a   1.000
_cell.length_b   1.000
_cell.length_c   1.000
_cell.angle_alpha   90.00
_cell.angle_beta   90.00
_cell.angle_gamma   90.00
#
_symmetry.space_group_name_H-M   'P 1'
#
loop_
_entity.id
_entity.type
_entity.pdbx_description
1 polymer ?
#
loop_
_entity_poly.entity_id
_entity_poly.type
_entity_poly.pdbx_seq_one_letter_code
_entity_poly.pdbx_strand_id
1 'polypeptide(L)'
;MRSESVIAIGEALIDRLGPPGGDPSFDLPVIDCFGGAPANVACALARLGVNVSFIGSLGDDAFGEDFKKLLVQRGVNIKGLQQDNIRPTRVVLVRRDSLGERSFEGFEGDKGLGFADQAISREQIIANWPLVEEKAKWLVLGTIPLASEISSNAFMWCLENAFHAGIKIALDLNWRPTFWRKDVSTHLEPSIKEKNKIISIAKKASLIKLANEEAKWFFNTSSPAQISLSLPNRPSVVVTDGANPVVWQLNNHFGKSFAIIPSPVLDTTGAGDAFTAGLIYKLISFEL
;
A
#
# COMPACT_ATOMS: atom_id res chain seq x y z
N MET A 1 -0.08 -6.88 -28.51
CA MET A 1 0.72 -7.41 -27.39
C MET A 1 -0.24 -7.74 -26.26
N ARG A 2 -0.19 -8.95 -25.70
CA ARG A 2 -1.02 -9.31 -24.54
C ARG A 2 -0.41 -8.60 -23.34
N SER A 3 -1.08 -7.59 -22.80
CA SER A 3 -0.59 -6.81 -21.70
C SER A 3 -0.45 -7.69 -20.44
N GLU A 4 0.72 -7.69 -19.87
CA GLU A 4 0.99 -8.31 -18.58
C GLU A 4 0.12 -7.67 -17.50
N SER A 5 -0.27 -8.44 -16.48
CA SER A 5 -1.16 -7.96 -15.43
C SER A 5 -0.46 -7.86 -14.08
N VAL A 6 -0.99 -6.99 -13.23
CA VAL A 6 -0.55 -6.76 -11.86
C VAL A 6 -1.72 -7.00 -10.93
N ILE A 7 -1.47 -7.67 -9.82
CA ILE A 7 -2.41 -7.75 -8.70
C ILE A 7 -1.93 -6.78 -7.64
N ALA A 8 -2.79 -5.87 -7.20
CA ALA A 8 -2.56 -5.05 -6.00
C ALA A 8 -3.48 -5.54 -4.88
N ILE A 9 -2.93 -5.76 -3.69
CA ILE A 9 -3.70 -6.22 -2.54
C ILE A 9 -3.45 -5.34 -1.33
N GLY A 10 -4.52 -4.93 -0.65
CA GLY A 10 -4.43 -4.20 0.60
C GLY A 10 -5.64 -3.33 0.90
N GLU A 11 -5.38 -2.27 1.66
CA GLU A 11 -6.38 -1.32 2.09
C GLU A 11 -6.84 -0.39 0.98
N ALA A 12 -8.12 -0.04 1.04
CA ALA A 12 -8.77 1.06 0.35
C ALA A 12 -9.57 1.83 1.41
N LEU A 13 -9.36 3.13 1.54
CA LEU A 13 -9.86 3.94 2.64
C LEU A 13 -10.13 5.39 2.19
N ILE A 14 -10.73 6.17 3.07
CA ILE A 14 -10.96 7.59 2.86
C ILE A 14 -10.03 8.38 3.78
N ASP A 15 -9.27 9.32 3.23
CA ASP A 15 -8.55 10.33 4.00
C ASP A 15 -9.44 11.56 4.12
N ARG A 16 -9.97 11.82 5.31
CA ARG A 16 -10.77 13.01 5.63
C ARG A 16 -9.89 14.11 6.14
N LEU A 17 -9.72 15.15 5.33
CA LEU A 17 -8.92 16.31 5.67
C LEU A 17 -9.82 17.39 6.29
N GLY A 18 -9.51 17.78 7.53
CA GLY A 18 -10.13 18.92 8.19
C GLY A 18 -9.75 20.27 7.53
N PRO A 19 -10.47 21.35 7.85
CA PRO A 19 -10.09 22.69 7.42
C PRO A 19 -8.72 23.07 8.03
N PRO A 20 -7.97 24.00 7.42
CA PRO A 20 -6.70 24.46 8.00
C PRO A 20 -6.87 24.98 9.44
N GLY A 21 -6.16 24.39 10.39
CA GLY A 21 -6.24 24.68 11.82
C GLY A 21 -7.46 24.08 12.55
N GLY A 22 -8.39 23.45 11.83
CA GLY A 22 -9.61 22.85 12.39
C GLY A 22 -9.52 21.36 12.70
N ASP A 23 -10.57 20.86 13.34
CA ASP A 23 -10.71 19.44 13.69
C ASP A 23 -11.44 18.68 12.58
N PRO A 24 -10.87 17.62 12.01
CA PRO A 24 -11.50 16.86 10.92
C PRO A 24 -12.78 16.12 11.33
N SER A 25 -13.05 15.97 12.64
CA SER A 25 -14.25 15.31 13.15
C SER A 25 -15.45 16.25 13.30
N PHE A 26 -15.21 17.55 13.47
CA PHE A 26 -16.27 18.51 13.88
C PHE A 26 -16.33 19.74 13.01
N ASP A 27 -15.22 20.19 12.43
CA ASP A 27 -15.15 21.46 11.71
C ASP A 27 -15.35 21.28 10.21
N LEU A 28 -16.09 22.20 9.60
CA LEU A 28 -16.35 22.21 8.16
C LEU A 28 -15.64 23.38 7.47
N PRO A 29 -15.32 23.28 6.17
CA PRO A 29 -15.55 22.14 5.30
C PRO A 29 -14.48 21.03 5.47
N VAL A 30 -14.89 19.76 5.37
CA VAL A 30 -13.97 18.63 5.22
C VAL A 30 -13.79 18.28 3.74
N ILE A 31 -12.65 17.67 3.42
CA ILE A 31 -12.36 17.15 2.07
C ILE A 31 -12.09 15.64 2.21
N ASP A 32 -12.99 14.84 1.65
CA ASP A 32 -12.83 13.39 1.62
C ASP A 32 -12.07 12.99 0.34
N CYS A 33 -10.92 12.34 0.52
CA CYS A 33 -10.06 11.86 -0.55
C CYS A 33 -9.98 10.33 -0.52
N PHE A 34 -10.07 9.70 -1.69
CA PHE A 34 -9.82 8.25 -1.80
C PHE A 34 -8.34 7.96 -1.57
N GLY A 35 -8.05 7.04 -0.65
CA GLY A 35 -6.71 6.70 -0.18
C GLY A 35 -6.49 5.19 -0.07
N GLY A 36 -5.38 4.83 0.56
CA GLY A 36 -4.90 3.44 0.62
C GLY A 36 -3.82 3.17 -0.42
N ALA A 37 -2.59 2.90 0.05
CA ALA A 37 -1.43 2.79 -0.83
C ALA A 37 -1.62 1.74 -1.95
N PRO A 38 -2.09 0.50 -1.71
CA PRO A 38 -2.30 -0.47 -2.78
C PRO A 38 -3.39 -0.05 -3.78
N ALA A 39 -4.47 0.62 -3.33
CA ALA A 39 -5.52 1.12 -4.20
C ALA A 39 -5.03 2.28 -5.07
N ASN A 40 -4.21 3.18 -4.51
CA ASN A 40 -3.56 4.26 -5.24
C ASN A 40 -2.62 3.72 -6.31
N VAL A 41 -1.79 2.71 -5.98
CA VAL A 41 -0.89 2.04 -6.94
C VAL A 41 -1.70 1.38 -8.05
N ALA A 42 -2.81 0.70 -7.72
CA ALA A 42 -3.69 0.08 -8.73
C ALA A 42 -4.25 1.11 -9.71
N CYS A 43 -4.78 2.23 -9.19
CA CYS A 43 -5.30 3.32 -10.02
C CYS A 43 -4.22 3.96 -10.89
N ALA A 44 -3.02 4.17 -10.35
CA ALA A 44 -1.91 4.76 -11.08
C ALA A 44 -1.41 3.85 -12.21
N LEU A 45 -1.24 2.55 -11.95
CA LEU A 45 -0.86 1.56 -12.95
C LEU A 45 -1.90 1.45 -14.08
N ALA A 46 -3.20 1.42 -13.73
CA ALA A 46 -4.26 1.39 -14.72
C ALA A 46 -4.23 2.63 -15.63
N ARG A 47 -3.96 3.83 -15.08
CA ARG A 47 -3.75 5.05 -15.88
C ARG A 47 -2.53 4.99 -16.80
N LEU A 48 -1.52 4.21 -16.45
CA LEU A 48 -0.35 3.95 -17.29
C LEU A 48 -0.60 2.86 -18.34
N GLY A 49 -1.83 2.30 -18.40
CA GLY A 49 -2.22 1.29 -19.39
C GLY A 49 -1.88 -0.14 -19.01
N VAL A 50 -1.52 -0.39 -17.74
CA VAL A 50 -1.29 -1.74 -17.22
C VAL A 50 -2.63 -2.37 -16.83
N ASN A 51 -2.83 -3.66 -17.14
CA ASN A 51 -3.96 -4.42 -16.60
C ASN A 51 -3.75 -4.67 -15.11
N VAL A 52 -4.66 -4.17 -14.27
CA VAL A 52 -4.54 -4.29 -12.82
C VAL A 52 -5.79 -4.90 -12.24
N SER A 53 -5.62 -5.88 -11.35
CA SER A 53 -6.67 -6.40 -10.48
C SER A 53 -6.43 -5.89 -9.06
N PHE A 54 -7.49 -5.44 -8.38
CA PHE A 54 -7.41 -5.03 -6.98
C PHE A 54 -8.12 -6.03 -6.08
N ILE A 55 -7.44 -6.43 -5.00
CA ILE A 55 -7.97 -7.26 -3.92
C ILE A 55 -7.99 -6.42 -2.65
N GLY A 56 -9.16 -6.25 -2.07
CA GLY A 56 -9.37 -5.49 -0.84
C GLY A 56 -10.79 -5.68 -0.34
N SER A 57 -11.17 -4.96 0.73
CA SER A 57 -12.53 -4.99 1.25
C SER A 57 -12.99 -3.57 1.58
N LEU A 58 -14.20 -3.22 1.18
CA LEU A 58 -14.88 -1.97 1.44
C LEU A 58 -16.20 -2.26 2.18
N GLY A 59 -16.67 -1.32 2.96
CA GLY A 59 -17.97 -1.40 3.61
C GLY A 59 -19.12 -1.32 2.61
N ASP A 60 -20.28 -1.85 3.01
CA ASP A 60 -21.56 -1.61 2.33
C ASP A 60 -22.10 -0.25 2.76
N ASP A 61 -21.42 0.81 2.32
CA ASP A 61 -21.71 2.20 2.65
C ASP A 61 -21.43 3.12 1.44
N ALA A 62 -21.78 4.41 1.57
CA ALA A 62 -21.63 5.38 0.49
C ALA A 62 -20.16 5.52 0.04
N PHE A 63 -19.20 5.50 0.97
CA PHE A 63 -17.78 5.56 0.65
C PHE A 63 -17.30 4.33 -0.10
N GLY A 64 -17.76 3.13 0.31
CA GLY A 64 -17.45 1.89 -0.37
C GLY A 64 -17.96 1.86 -1.80
N GLU A 65 -19.21 2.27 -2.03
CA GLU A 65 -19.80 2.35 -3.37
C GLU A 65 -19.10 3.40 -4.27
N ASP A 66 -18.75 4.57 -3.71
CA ASP A 66 -18.06 5.59 -4.50
C ASP A 66 -16.61 5.20 -4.80
N PHE A 67 -15.94 4.52 -3.88
CA PHE A 67 -14.60 3.96 -4.13
C PHE A 67 -14.64 2.89 -5.22
N LYS A 68 -15.61 1.99 -5.18
CA LYS A 68 -15.82 0.96 -6.20
C LYS A 68 -16.05 1.57 -7.58
N LYS A 69 -16.91 2.62 -7.67
CA LYS A 69 -17.10 3.38 -8.92
C LYS A 69 -15.78 3.98 -9.42
N LEU A 70 -14.98 4.58 -8.54
CA LEU A 70 -13.67 5.13 -8.89
C LEU A 70 -12.76 4.06 -9.51
N LEU A 71 -12.62 2.91 -8.86
CA LEU A 71 -11.77 1.81 -9.36
C LEU A 71 -12.21 1.37 -10.77
N VAL A 72 -13.51 1.19 -10.99
CA VAL A 72 -14.07 0.84 -12.31
C VAL A 72 -13.78 1.94 -13.35
N GLN A 73 -14.00 3.21 -12.99
CA GLN A 73 -13.73 4.35 -13.89
C GLN A 73 -12.24 4.46 -14.26
N ARG A 74 -11.34 4.03 -13.37
CA ARG A 74 -9.90 3.97 -13.62
C ARG A 74 -9.46 2.76 -14.42
N GLY A 75 -10.37 1.82 -14.73
CA GLY A 75 -10.07 0.60 -15.48
C GLY A 75 -9.44 -0.51 -14.63
N VAL A 76 -9.55 -0.45 -13.31
CA VAL A 76 -9.10 -1.51 -12.41
C VAL A 76 -10.09 -2.66 -12.40
N ASN A 77 -9.60 -3.90 -12.56
CA ASN A 77 -10.41 -5.10 -12.39
C ASN A 77 -10.73 -5.30 -10.89
N ILE A 78 -12.01 -5.22 -10.55
CA ILE A 78 -12.52 -5.31 -9.18
C ILE A 78 -13.11 -6.68 -8.82
N LYS A 79 -12.84 -7.74 -9.57
CA LYS A 79 -13.34 -9.09 -9.26
C LYS A 79 -12.81 -9.65 -7.94
N GLY A 80 -11.69 -9.12 -7.47
CA GLY A 80 -11.13 -9.43 -6.15
C GLY A 80 -11.58 -8.50 -5.02
N LEU A 81 -12.34 -7.44 -5.33
CA LEU A 81 -12.86 -6.51 -4.33
C LEU A 81 -14.03 -7.14 -3.58
N GLN A 82 -13.97 -7.10 -2.27
CA GLN A 82 -14.99 -7.63 -1.36
C GLN A 82 -15.85 -6.50 -0.81
N GLN A 83 -17.07 -6.81 -0.44
CA GLN A 83 -18.00 -5.92 0.26
C GLN A 83 -18.33 -6.50 1.63
N ASP A 84 -18.10 -5.72 2.68
CA ASP A 84 -18.40 -6.11 4.07
C ASP A 84 -19.70 -5.44 4.52
N ASN A 85 -20.72 -6.25 4.82
CA ASN A 85 -22.05 -5.76 5.24
C ASN A 85 -22.10 -5.37 6.73
N ILE A 86 -21.02 -5.59 7.46
CA ILE A 86 -20.97 -5.41 8.92
C ILE A 86 -20.06 -4.23 9.28
N ARG A 87 -18.89 -4.17 8.65
CA ARG A 87 -17.83 -3.19 8.94
C ARG A 87 -17.86 -2.06 7.92
N PRO A 88 -17.71 -0.81 8.37
CA PRO A 88 -17.68 0.32 7.45
C PRO A 88 -16.36 0.40 6.67
N THR A 89 -16.40 1.15 5.58
CA THR A 89 -15.20 1.67 4.93
C THR A 89 -14.43 2.55 5.92
N ARG A 90 -13.13 2.34 6.05
CA ARG A 90 -12.30 3.12 6.97
C ARG A 90 -12.22 4.58 6.54
N VAL A 91 -12.45 5.48 7.48
CA VAL A 91 -12.15 6.90 7.33
C VAL A 91 -10.99 7.25 8.26
N VAL A 92 -9.91 7.77 7.69
CA VAL A 92 -8.75 8.29 8.39
C VAL A 92 -8.93 9.78 8.60
N LEU A 93 -8.90 10.23 9.84
CA LEU A 93 -9.00 11.65 10.19
C LEU A 93 -7.62 12.29 10.11
N VAL A 94 -7.50 13.32 9.26
CA VAL A 94 -6.26 14.04 9.00
C VAL A 94 -6.46 15.51 9.33
N ARG A 95 -5.79 15.99 10.37
CA ARG A 95 -5.71 17.42 10.69
C ARG A 95 -4.69 18.10 9.78
N ARG A 96 -4.98 19.32 9.40
CA ARG A 96 -4.03 20.22 8.75
C ARG A 96 -3.79 21.41 9.67
N ASP A 97 -2.55 21.75 9.93
CA ASP A 97 -2.24 22.99 10.63
C ASP A 97 -2.39 24.22 9.71
N SER A 98 -2.11 25.40 10.25
CA SER A 98 -2.18 26.66 9.49
C SER A 98 -1.13 26.77 8.36
N LEU A 99 -0.10 25.92 8.37
CA LEU A 99 0.94 25.83 7.35
C LEU A 99 0.64 24.71 6.33
N GLY A 100 -0.44 23.94 6.54
CA GLY A 100 -0.83 22.81 5.70
C GLY A 100 -0.15 21.49 6.05
N GLU A 101 0.66 21.44 7.12
CA GLU A 101 1.24 20.21 7.62
C GLU A 101 0.15 19.27 8.15
N ARG A 102 0.30 17.99 7.86
CA ARG A 102 -0.70 16.97 8.15
C ARG A 102 -0.32 16.15 9.38
N SER A 103 -1.30 15.93 10.25
CA SER A 103 -1.20 14.99 11.36
C SER A 103 -2.37 14.00 11.35
N PHE A 104 -2.08 12.76 11.76
CA PHE A 104 -3.09 11.75 11.98
C PHE A 104 -3.81 12.01 13.30
N GLU A 105 -5.15 12.04 13.26
CA GLU A 105 -5.99 12.28 14.45
C GLU A 105 -6.78 11.04 14.89
N GLY A 106 -6.91 10.03 14.03
CA GLY A 106 -7.65 8.82 14.36
C GLY A 106 -8.40 8.23 13.18
N PHE A 107 -9.37 7.40 13.51
CA PHE A 107 -10.27 6.77 12.57
C PHE A 107 -11.72 7.07 12.94
N GLU A 108 -12.57 7.23 11.92
CA GLU A 108 -14.02 7.42 12.08
C GLU A 108 -14.78 6.23 11.49
N GLY A 109 -15.95 5.96 12.06
CA GLY A 109 -16.91 4.98 11.56
C GLY A 109 -16.86 3.61 12.24
N ASP A 110 -15.83 3.27 13.03
CA ASP A 110 -15.76 1.99 13.75
C ASP A 110 -16.93 1.86 14.75
N LYS A 111 -17.70 0.79 14.56
CA LYS A 111 -18.84 0.42 15.43
C LYS A 111 -18.46 -0.66 16.47
N GLY A 112 -17.18 -0.80 16.77
CA GLY A 112 -16.63 -1.78 17.72
C GLY A 112 -16.20 -3.10 17.09
N LEU A 113 -16.35 -3.25 15.76
CA LEU A 113 -15.96 -4.45 15.00
C LEU A 113 -14.79 -4.19 14.05
N GLY A 114 -14.24 -2.98 14.06
CA GLY A 114 -13.21 -2.53 13.15
C GLY A 114 -13.76 -2.14 11.77
N PHE A 115 -12.91 -2.18 10.77
CA PHE A 115 -13.18 -1.71 9.41
C PHE A 115 -13.13 -2.86 8.39
N ALA A 116 -13.74 -2.66 7.23
CA ALA A 116 -13.83 -3.66 6.17
C ALA A 116 -12.45 -4.17 5.70
N ASP A 117 -11.45 -3.30 5.60
CA ASP A 117 -10.07 -3.65 5.22
C ASP A 117 -9.34 -4.57 6.22
N GLN A 118 -9.87 -4.67 7.46
CA GLN A 118 -9.38 -5.59 8.49
C GLN A 118 -9.99 -6.99 8.41
N ALA A 119 -10.96 -7.19 7.52
CA ALA A 119 -11.75 -8.41 7.40
C ALA A 119 -11.76 -8.98 5.97
N ILE A 120 -10.67 -8.81 5.25
CA ILE A 120 -10.51 -9.42 3.92
C ILE A 120 -10.62 -10.95 4.06
N SER A 121 -11.65 -11.54 3.45
CA SER A 121 -11.93 -12.98 3.53
C SER A 121 -11.03 -13.77 2.60
N ARG A 122 -10.34 -14.76 3.17
CA ARG A 122 -9.53 -15.71 2.44
C ARG A 122 -10.38 -16.56 1.48
N GLU A 123 -11.56 -16.99 1.91
CA GLU A 123 -12.48 -17.83 1.15
C GLU A 123 -12.94 -17.13 -0.13
N GLN A 124 -13.27 -15.83 -0.02
CA GLN A 124 -13.65 -15.03 -1.20
C GLN A 124 -12.46 -14.82 -2.14
N ILE A 125 -11.24 -14.65 -1.60
CA ILE A 125 -10.04 -14.58 -2.46
C ILE A 125 -9.86 -15.90 -3.20
N ILE A 126 -9.93 -17.05 -2.54
CA ILE A 126 -9.77 -18.37 -3.17
C ILE A 126 -10.76 -18.53 -4.32
N ALA A 127 -12.04 -18.18 -4.10
CA ALA A 127 -13.08 -18.27 -5.10
C ALA A 127 -12.83 -17.38 -6.33
N ASN A 128 -12.23 -16.20 -6.13
CA ASN A 128 -12.00 -15.21 -7.19
C ASN A 128 -10.55 -15.22 -7.74
N TRP A 129 -9.64 -15.99 -7.15
CA TRP A 129 -8.23 -16.00 -7.53
C TRP A 129 -8.00 -16.27 -9.02
N PRO A 130 -8.67 -17.25 -9.67
CA PRO A 130 -8.51 -17.48 -11.11
C PRO A 130 -8.88 -16.29 -12.00
N LEU A 131 -9.74 -15.38 -11.49
CA LEU A 131 -10.20 -14.19 -12.22
C LEU A 131 -9.24 -13.00 -12.10
N VAL A 132 -8.34 -13.03 -11.11
CA VAL A 132 -7.38 -11.95 -10.83
C VAL A 132 -5.94 -12.36 -11.15
N GLU A 133 -5.63 -13.64 -11.08
CA GLU A 133 -4.28 -14.18 -11.31
C GLU A 133 -3.93 -14.26 -12.81
N GLU A 134 -4.92 -14.37 -13.70
CA GLU A 134 -4.68 -14.61 -15.12
C GLU A 134 -3.66 -13.61 -15.70
N LYS A 135 -2.49 -14.14 -16.13
CA LYS A 135 -1.36 -13.37 -16.68
C LYS A 135 -0.70 -12.40 -15.69
N ALA A 136 -0.94 -12.57 -14.39
CA ALA A 136 -0.26 -11.75 -13.40
C ALA A 136 1.25 -11.99 -13.42
N LYS A 137 2.02 -10.91 -13.47
CA LYS A 137 3.48 -10.92 -13.39
C LYS A 137 3.97 -10.39 -12.06
N TRP A 138 3.19 -9.53 -11.44
CA TRP A 138 3.52 -8.91 -10.17
C TRP A 138 2.33 -8.94 -9.21
N LEU A 139 2.63 -9.23 -7.95
CA LEU A 139 1.77 -8.97 -6.80
C LEU A 139 2.36 -7.79 -6.03
N VAL A 140 1.65 -6.68 -5.97
CA VAL A 140 2.02 -5.47 -5.21
C VAL A 140 1.25 -5.47 -3.90
N LEU A 141 1.96 -5.28 -2.80
CA LEU A 141 1.39 -5.36 -1.47
C LEU A 141 2.06 -4.38 -0.48
N GLY A 142 1.28 -3.92 0.49
CA GLY A 142 1.75 -3.16 1.66
C GLY A 142 1.79 -4.03 2.92
N THR A 143 1.86 -3.41 4.08
CA THR A 143 1.94 -4.13 5.37
C THR A 143 0.71 -3.95 6.25
N ILE A 144 -0.18 -3.01 5.95
CA ILE A 144 -1.36 -2.68 6.77
C ILE A 144 -2.30 -3.88 6.98
N PRO A 145 -2.62 -4.72 5.97
CA PRO A 145 -3.49 -5.88 6.18
C PRO A 145 -2.96 -6.90 7.18
N LEU A 146 -1.66 -6.89 7.44
CA LEU A 146 -1.05 -7.77 8.45
C LEU A 146 -1.42 -7.42 9.89
N ALA A 147 -1.89 -6.21 10.12
CA ALA A 147 -2.28 -5.74 11.46
C ALA A 147 -3.52 -6.48 12.01
N SER A 148 -4.40 -6.96 11.13
CA SER A 148 -5.58 -7.78 11.46
C SER A 148 -5.29 -9.25 11.24
N GLU A 149 -5.78 -10.13 12.10
CA GLU A 149 -5.63 -11.57 11.97
C GLU A 149 -6.37 -12.10 10.74
N ILE A 150 -7.60 -11.65 10.50
CA ILE A 150 -8.45 -12.08 9.37
C ILE A 150 -7.76 -11.72 8.06
N SER A 151 -7.47 -10.43 7.85
CA SER A 151 -6.82 -9.97 6.63
C SER A 151 -5.40 -10.51 6.48
N SER A 152 -4.67 -10.71 7.58
CA SER A 152 -3.34 -11.33 7.56
C SER A 152 -3.38 -12.75 7.00
N ASN A 153 -4.37 -13.58 7.40
CA ASN A 153 -4.54 -14.94 6.89
C ASN A 153 -4.83 -14.95 5.39
N ALA A 154 -5.70 -14.06 4.92
CA ALA A 154 -6.02 -13.90 3.52
C ALA A 154 -4.79 -13.45 2.70
N PHE A 155 -4.07 -12.47 3.24
CA PHE A 155 -2.89 -11.89 2.63
C PHE A 155 -1.74 -12.88 2.50
N MET A 156 -1.48 -13.68 3.56
CA MET A 156 -0.46 -14.73 3.53
C MET A 156 -0.81 -15.81 2.50
N TRP A 157 -2.09 -16.14 2.34
CA TRP A 157 -2.52 -17.08 1.31
C TRP A 157 -2.21 -16.54 -0.11
N CYS A 158 -2.51 -15.27 -0.39
CA CYS A 158 -2.17 -14.64 -1.67
C CYS A 158 -0.67 -14.66 -1.93
N LEU A 159 0.12 -14.30 -0.92
CA LEU A 159 1.58 -14.30 -0.99
C LEU A 159 2.15 -15.68 -1.34
N GLU A 160 1.67 -16.74 -0.67
CA GLU A 160 2.11 -18.09 -0.91
C GLU A 160 1.75 -18.57 -2.32
N ASN A 161 0.51 -18.34 -2.76
CA ASN A 161 0.05 -18.75 -4.07
C ASN A 161 0.78 -17.99 -5.18
N ALA A 162 0.94 -16.68 -5.05
CA ALA A 162 1.72 -15.88 -6.00
C ALA A 162 3.18 -16.36 -6.08
N PHE A 163 3.80 -16.62 -4.94
CA PHE A 163 5.18 -17.10 -4.89
C PHE A 163 5.33 -18.45 -5.59
N HIS A 164 4.43 -19.41 -5.34
CA HIS A 164 4.44 -20.72 -5.99
C HIS A 164 4.10 -20.67 -7.49
N ALA A 165 3.29 -19.72 -7.91
CA ALA A 165 2.98 -19.48 -9.31
C ALA A 165 4.11 -18.73 -10.06
N GLY A 166 5.19 -18.35 -9.38
CA GLY A 166 6.30 -17.60 -9.99
C GLY A 166 5.97 -16.13 -10.26
N ILE A 167 4.90 -15.60 -9.65
CA ILE A 167 4.53 -14.18 -9.72
C ILE A 167 5.53 -13.39 -8.86
N LYS A 168 6.15 -12.38 -9.44
CA LYS A 168 7.09 -11.50 -8.72
C LYS A 168 6.36 -10.71 -7.65
N ILE A 169 6.94 -10.58 -6.47
CA ILE A 169 6.34 -9.93 -5.32
C ILE A 169 7.03 -8.59 -5.08
N ALA A 170 6.27 -7.50 -5.15
CA ALA A 170 6.71 -6.15 -4.82
C ALA A 170 6.10 -5.73 -3.46
N LEU A 171 6.94 -5.62 -2.45
CA LEU A 171 6.58 -5.14 -1.12
C LEU A 171 6.89 -3.64 -1.02
N ASP A 172 5.86 -2.81 -0.89
CA ASP A 172 5.99 -1.46 -0.35
C ASP A 172 5.81 -1.54 1.16
N LEU A 173 6.88 -1.32 1.93
CA LEU A 173 6.84 -1.58 3.36
C LEU A 173 5.80 -0.71 4.06
N ASN A 174 5.80 0.58 3.79
CA ASN A 174 4.77 1.55 4.18
C ASN A 174 4.28 1.36 5.63
N TRP A 175 5.22 1.41 6.58
CA TRP A 175 4.94 1.22 7.99
C TRP A 175 4.02 2.33 8.53
N ARG A 176 2.92 1.92 9.15
CA ARG A 176 1.92 2.81 9.73
C ARG A 176 1.52 2.30 11.12
N PRO A 177 2.24 2.67 12.19
CA PRO A 177 2.03 2.10 13.53
C PRO A 177 0.60 2.27 14.05
N THR A 178 -0.09 3.35 13.67
CA THR A 178 -1.48 3.64 14.07
C THR A 178 -2.49 2.63 13.56
N PHE A 179 -2.19 1.89 12.48
CA PHE A 179 -3.02 0.79 11.99
C PHE A 179 -2.78 -0.52 12.76
N TRP A 180 -1.63 -0.65 13.40
CA TRP A 180 -1.23 -1.84 14.14
C TRP A 180 -1.57 -1.74 15.63
N ARG A 181 -1.51 -0.54 16.18
CA ARG A 181 -1.73 -0.25 17.60
C ARG A 181 -2.56 1.00 17.77
N LYS A 182 -3.46 1.01 18.73
CA LYS A 182 -4.25 2.19 19.10
C LYS A 182 -3.39 3.18 19.89
N ASP A 183 -3.72 4.45 19.78
CA ASP A 183 -3.19 5.54 20.61
C ASP A 183 -1.67 5.66 20.63
N VAL A 184 -1.04 5.42 19.47
CA VAL A 184 0.41 5.51 19.31
C VAL A 184 0.81 6.62 18.35
N SER A 185 2.05 7.11 18.50
CA SER A 185 2.65 8.08 17.56
C SER A 185 2.79 7.48 16.16
N THR A 186 2.60 8.32 15.13
CA THR A 186 2.83 7.97 13.71
C THR A 186 4.30 7.63 13.41
N HIS A 187 5.24 8.07 14.26
CA HIS A 187 6.69 7.80 14.14
C HIS A 187 7.18 6.72 15.10
N LEU A 188 6.28 5.86 15.58
CA LEU A 188 6.67 4.78 16.48
C LEU A 188 7.35 3.64 15.72
N GLU A 189 8.51 3.21 16.23
CA GLU A 189 9.21 2.04 15.71
C GLU A 189 8.39 0.76 15.87
N PRO A 190 8.51 -0.19 14.93
CA PRO A 190 7.88 -1.49 15.03
C PRO A 190 8.47 -2.29 16.20
N SER A 191 7.59 -2.99 16.94
CA SER A 191 8.01 -3.98 17.93
C SER A 191 8.70 -5.19 17.26
N ILE A 192 9.39 -6.01 18.03
CA ILE A 192 10.01 -7.25 17.52
C ILE A 192 8.99 -8.16 16.82
N LYS A 193 7.77 -8.27 17.37
CA LYS A 193 6.69 -9.09 16.78
C LYS A 193 6.28 -8.57 15.40
N GLU A 194 6.10 -7.27 15.27
CA GLU A 194 5.73 -6.60 14.03
C GLU A 194 6.86 -6.70 13.00
N LYS A 195 8.11 -6.44 13.42
CA LYS A 195 9.31 -6.64 12.57
C LYS A 195 9.36 -8.06 12.02
N ASN A 196 9.24 -9.06 12.87
CA ASN A 196 9.30 -10.48 12.45
C ASN A 196 8.20 -10.83 11.44
N LYS A 197 6.98 -10.30 11.65
CA LYS A 197 5.85 -10.53 10.75
C LYS A 197 6.11 -9.92 9.36
N ILE A 198 6.59 -8.69 9.29
CA ILE A 198 6.90 -8.00 8.04
C ILE A 198 8.12 -8.63 7.34
N ILE A 199 9.17 -8.96 8.08
CA ILE A 199 10.35 -9.64 7.54
C ILE A 199 10.00 -11.02 6.95
N SER A 200 9.01 -11.73 7.51
CA SER A 200 8.57 -13.01 6.95
C SER A 200 8.04 -12.88 5.51
N ILE A 201 7.41 -11.75 5.19
CA ILE A 201 6.96 -11.43 3.82
C ILE A 201 8.15 -10.97 2.97
N ALA A 202 9.00 -10.10 3.50
CA ALA A 202 10.18 -9.60 2.80
C ALA A 202 11.09 -10.73 2.29
N LYS A 203 11.12 -11.88 3.00
CA LYS A 203 11.87 -13.08 2.57
C LYS A 203 11.39 -13.66 1.24
N LYS A 204 10.15 -13.40 0.82
CA LYS A 204 9.56 -13.86 -0.45
C LYS A 204 9.53 -12.79 -1.53
N ALA A 205 9.86 -11.55 -1.17
CA ALA A 205 9.84 -10.44 -2.10
C ALA A 205 10.87 -10.58 -3.22
N SER A 206 10.50 -10.12 -4.40
CA SER A 206 11.39 -9.88 -5.55
C SER A 206 11.86 -8.42 -5.61
N LEU A 207 11.03 -7.53 -5.08
CA LEU A 207 11.31 -6.10 -4.94
C LEU A 207 10.82 -5.61 -3.57
N ILE A 208 11.64 -4.82 -2.90
CA ILE A 208 11.25 -4.12 -1.67
C ILE A 208 11.49 -2.63 -1.88
N LYS A 209 10.44 -1.84 -1.68
CA LYS A 209 10.53 -0.38 -1.58
C LYS A 209 10.22 0.02 -0.14
N LEU A 210 11.04 0.90 0.43
CA LEU A 210 10.90 1.37 1.79
C LEU A 210 11.51 2.77 1.95
N ALA A 211 11.03 3.51 2.96
CA ALA A 211 11.62 4.78 3.33
C ALA A 211 12.96 4.57 4.08
N ASN A 212 13.81 5.57 4.10
CA ASN A 212 15.10 5.55 4.81
C ASN A 212 14.95 5.26 6.30
N GLU A 213 13.93 5.80 6.95
CA GLU A 213 13.61 5.53 8.35
C GLU A 213 13.18 4.07 8.55
N GLU A 214 12.31 3.56 7.71
CA GLU A 214 11.88 2.15 7.70
C GLU A 214 13.07 1.20 7.49
N ALA A 215 13.99 1.54 6.60
CA ALA A 215 15.19 0.76 6.37
C ALA A 215 16.04 0.59 7.63
N LYS A 216 16.19 1.68 8.40
CA LYS A 216 16.90 1.66 9.70
C LYS A 216 16.14 0.81 10.72
N TRP A 217 14.83 0.97 10.83
CA TRP A 217 14.02 0.24 11.80
C TRP A 217 13.96 -1.27 11.54
N PHE A 218 13.78 -1.66 10.28
CA PHE A 218 13.57 -3.07 9.93
C PHE A 218 14.86 -3.83 9.66
N PHE A 219 15.90 -3.16 9.14
CA PHE A 219 17.13 -3.80 8.68
C PHE A 219 18.40 -3.26 9.32
N ASN A 220 18.33 -2.27 10.19
CA ASN A 220 19.46 -1.57 10.84
C ASN A 220 20.45 -0.96 9.82
N THR A 221 20.02 -0.69 8.60
CA THR A 221 20.82 -0.13 7.53
C THR A 221 19.95 0.57 6.50
N SER A 222 20.48 1.60 5.83
CA SER A 222 19.84 2.23 4.67
C SER A 222 20.48 1.80 3.34
N SER A 223 21.41 0.85 3.38
CA SER A 223 22.06 0.34 2.17
C SER A 223 21.20 -0.71 1.46
N PRO A 224 20.71 -0.45 0.22
CA PRO A 224 19.96 -1.44 -0.54
C PRO A 224 20.68 -2.78 -0.68
N ALA A 225 22.01 -2.74 -0.86
CA ALA A 225 22.83 -3.94 -0.98
C ALA A 225 22.84 -4.78 0.31
N GLN A 226 22.99 -4.14 1.46
CA GLN A 226 22.98 -4.86 2.74
C GLN A 226 21.59 -5.42 3.05
N ILE A 227 20.51 -4.69 2.74
CA ILE A 227 19.13 -5.18 2.88
C ILE A 227 18.92 -6.41 2.00
N SER A 228 19.27 -6.31 0.71
CA SER A 228 19.16 -7.43 -0.22
C SER A 228 19.94 -8.66 0.28
N LEU A 229 21.19 -8.45 0.73
CA LEU A 229 22.05 -9.52 1.25
C LEU A 229 21.52 -10.19 2.53
N SER A 230 20.73 -9.50 3.31
CA SER A 230 20.14 -10.05 4.56
C SER A 230 18.95 -10.98 4.32
N LEU A 231 18.42 -11.02 3.08
CA LEU A 231 17.23 -11.79 2.72
C LEU A 231 17.56 -12.94 1.76
N PRO A 232 16.89 -14.11 1.90
CA PRO A 232 17.24 -15.33 1.15
C PRO A 232 17.07 -15.16 -0.36
N ASN A 233 16.03 -14.45 -0.81
CA ASN A 233 15.73 -14.25 -2.23
C ASN A 233 16.56 -13.14 -2.89
N ARG A 234 17.42 -12.43 -2.13
CA ARG A 234 18.22 -11.32 -2.65
C ARG A 234 17.38 -10.34 -3.47
N PRO A 235 16.28 -9.79 -2.92
CA PRO A 235 15.37 -8.92 -3.68
C PRO A 235 16.07 -7.67 -4.20
N SER A 236 15.57 -7.11 -5.28
CA SER A 236 15.81 -5.72 -5.62
C SER A 236 15.32 -4.82 -4.49
N VAL A 237 16.06 -3.76 -4.16
CA VAL A 237 15.73 -2.88 -3.04
C VAL A 237 15.82 -1.42 -3.47
N VAL A 238 14.81 -0.64 -3.12
CA VAL A 238 14.76 0.80 -3.35
C VAL A 238 14.48 1.51 -2.04
N VAL A 239 15.36 2.41 -1.64
CA VAL A 239 15.22 3.22 -0.44
C VAL A 239 14.96 4.67 -0.84
N THR A 240 13.79 5.18 -0.44
CA THR A 240 13.36 6.57 -0.67
C THR A 240 13.62 7.41 0.56
N ASP A 241 13.85 8.72 0.39
CA ASP A 241 14.16 9.62 1.50
C ASP A 241 13.60 11.04 1.25
N GLY A 242 12.29 11.13 1.08
CA GLY A 242 11.58 12.39 0.82
C GLY A 242 12.12 13.11 -0.42
N ALA A 243 12.61 14.33 -0.26
CA ALA A 243 13.23 15.12 -1.33
C ALA A 243 14.70 14.75 -1.58
N ASN A 244 15.30 13.91 -0.75
CA ASN A 244 16.66 13.44 -0.93
C ASN A 244 16.73 12.39 -2.06
N PRO A 245 17.93 12.12 -2.59
CA PRO A 245 18.08 11.12 -3.63
C PRO A 245 17.64 9.71 -3.19
N VAL A 246 16.91 9.05 -4.07
CA VAL A 246 16.60 7.63 -3.96
C VAL A 246 17.85 6.81 -4.21
N VAL A 247 18.14 5.86 -3.33
CA VAL A 247 19.22 4.88 -3.53
C VAL A 247 18.61 3.51 -3.82
N TRP A 248 19.22 2.75 -4.73
CA TRP A 248 18.63 1.51 -5.18
C TRP A 248 19.65 0.45 -5.58
N GLN A 249 19.25 -0.79 -5.47
CA GLN A 249 19.85 -1.95 -6.11
C GLN A 249 18.73 -2.73 -6.82
N LEU A 250 18.84 -2.84 -8.14
CA LEU A 250 17.93 -3.61 -8.99
C LEU A 250 18.73 -4.72 -9.64
N ASN A 251 18.44 -5.96 -9.29
CA ASN A 251 19.27 -7.13 -9.65
C ASN A 251 20.75 -6.88 -9.24
N ASN A 252 21.67 -6.90 -10.22
CA ASN A 252 23.10 -6.66 -10.00
C ASN A 252 23.53 -5.19 -10.26
N HIS A 253 22.56 -4.31 -10.54
CA HIS A 253 22.83 -2.88 -10.78
C HIS A 253 22.46 -2.08 -9.52
N PHE A 254 23.25 -1.07 -9.24
CA PHE A 254 23.01 -0.17 -8.11
C PHE A 254 23.25 1.27 -8.53
N GLY A 255 22.59 2.17 -7.88
CA GLY A 255 22.71 3.59 -8.21
C GLY A 255 21.97 4.51 -7.25
N LYS A 256 22.00 5.77 -7.64
CA LYS A 256 21.37 6.87 -6.96
C LYS A 256 20.67 7.75 -8.00
N SER A 257 19.41 8.09 -7.73
CA SER A 257 18.61 8.96 -8.59
C SER A 257 18.13 10.17 -7.79
N PHE A 258 18.31 11.35 -8.35
CA PHE A 258 17.84 12.57 -7.70
C PHE A 258 16.32 12.69 -7.81
N ALA A 259 15.67 13.17 -6.75
CA ALA A 259 14.26 13.49 -6.78
C ALA A 259 14.02 14.71 -7.69
N ILE A 260 12.97 14.63 -8.51
CA ILE A 260 12.47 15.80 -9.23
C ILE A 260 11.47 16.49 -8.31
N ILE A 261 11.82 17.65 -7.80
CA ILE A 261 10.99 18.42 -6.88
C ILE A 261 10.12 19.38 -7.71
N PRO A 262 8.78 19.18 -7.75
CA PRO A 262 7.90 20.13 -8.42
C PRO A 262 7.89 21.47 -7.66
N SER A 263 7.63 22.56 -8.37
CA SER A 263 7.49 23.88 -7.75
C SER A 263 6.20 24.56 -8.26
N PRO A 264 5.30 24.98 -7.36
CA PRO A 264 5.32 24.74 -5.90
C PRO A 264 4.94 23.30 -5.53
N VAL A 265 5.42 22.82 -4.39
CA VAL A 265 4.93 21.59 -3.77
C VAL A 265 3.64 21.95 -3.02
N LEU A 266 2.51 21.42 -3.49
CA LEU A 266 1.20 21.66 -2.87
C LEU A 266 0.87 20.58 -1.82
N ASP A 267 1.21 19.32 -2.11
CA ASP A 267 0.89 18.16 -1.32
C ASP A 267 1.80 16.98 -1.71
N THR A 268 2.28 16.25 -0.72
CA THR A 268 3.14 15.07 -0.93
C THR A 268 2.39 13.75 -0.75
N THR A 269 1.09 13.78 -0.44
CA THR A 269 0.28 12.57 -0.27
C THR A 269 0.24 11.76 -1.56
N GLY A 270 0.44 10.45 -1.43
CA GLY A 270 0.46 9.55 -2.60
C GLY A 270 1.74 9.62 -3.45
N ALA A 271 2.72 10.48 -3.12
CA ALA A 271 3.98 10.54 -3.88
C ALA A 271 4.72 9.19 -3.85
N GLY A 272 4.72 8.51 -2.70
CA GLY A 272 5.26 7.16 -2.54
C GLY A 272 4.53 6.13 -3.41
N ASP A 273 3.21 6.22 -3.47
CA ASP A 273 2.37 5.31 -4.26
C ASP A 273 2.59 5.52 -5.76
N ALA A 274 2.65 6.79 -6.19
CA ALA A 274 2.96 7.16 -7.57
C ALA A 274 4.37 6.69 -7.98
N PHE A 275 5.35 6.81 -7.09
CA PHE A 275 6.69 6.27 -7.30
C PHE A 275 6.67 4.75 -7.47
N THR A 276 5.98 4.03 -6.58
CA THR A 276 5.84 2.57 -6.64
C THR A 276 5.18 2.14 -7.96
N ALA A 277 4.10 2.81 -8.36
CA ALA A 277 3.43 2.51 -9.64
C ALA A 277 4.34 2.76 -10.84
N GLY A 278 5.06 3.88 -10.89
CA GLY A 278 6.02 4.19 -11.95
C GLY A 278 7.17 3.18 -12.03
N LEU A 279 7.69 2.75 -10.88
CA LEU A 279 8.72 1.73 -10.79
C LEU A 279 8.23 0.38 -11.35
N ILE A 280 7.09 -0.11 -10.89
CA ILE A 280 6.49 -1.37 -11.36
C ILE A 280 6.19 -1.29 -12.86
N TYR A 281 5.63 -0.18 -13.34
CA TYR A 281 5.38 0.04 -14.76
C TYR A 281 6.65 -0.11 -15.60
N LYS A 282 7.77 0.48 -15.14
CA LYS A 282 9.06 0.38 -15.85
C LYS A 282 9.63 -1.04 -15.80
N LEU A 283 9.55 -1.72 -14.64
CA LEU A 283 10.03 -3.10 -14.51
C LEU A 283 9.27 -4.08 -15.40
N ILE A 284 7.97 -3.87 -15.60
CA ILE A 284 7.15 -4.64 -16.55
C ILE A 284 7.57 -4.31 -17.98
N SER A 285 7.74 -3.03 -18.32
CA SER A 285 8.02 -2.58 -19.69
C SER A 285 9.39 -3.01 -20.22
N PHE A 286 10.34 -3.25 -19.33
CA PHE A 286 11.72 -3.63 -19.68
C PHE A 286 12.05 -5.10 -19.38
N GLU A 287 11.08 -5.91 -18.96
CA GLU A 287 11.28 -7.34 -18.55
C GLU A 287 12.44 -7.53 -17.56
N LEU A 288 12.61 -6.57 -16.64
CA LEU A 288 13.67 -6.58 -15.62
C LEU A 288 13.27 -7.36 -14.36
#